data_06f450878996f5aef8d2f11ed9c3df08
#
_entry.id   06f450878996f5aef8d2f11ed9c3df08
#
_cell.length_a   1.000
_cell.length_b   1.000
_cell.length_c   1.000
_cell.angle_alpha   90.00
_cell.angle_beta   90.00
_cell.angle_gamma   90.00
#
_symmetry.space_group_name_H-M   'P 1'
#
loop_
_entity.id
_entity.type
_entity.pdbx_description
1 polymer ?
#
loop_
_entity_poly.entity_id
_entity_poly.type
_entity_poly.pdbx_seq_one_letter_code
_entity_poly.pdbx_strand_id
1 'polypeptide(L)'
;MRKILATLGLTMICQFAVAGPIVEIFQCELNEDKTLADLSDMMATFTEYLLDAGLEDSYTAHAGFQQIPVKTNSVNWIGIAPTAEDYGKAIEWFTSTPEGAAFGELYQSVYTCDHSFATFITASSGE
;
A
#
# COMPACT_ATOMS: atom_id res chain seq x y z
N MET A 1 -45.33 47.46 12.99
CA MET A 1 -45.20 46.11 12.38
C MET A 1 -43.73 45.86 12.09
N ARG A 2 -43.05 45.11 12.95
CA ARG A 2 -41.62 44.75 12.76
C ARG A 2 -41.58 43.37 12.07
N LYS A 3 -41.05 43.36 10.85
CA LYS A 3 -40.80 42.11 10.13
C LYS A 3 -39.45 41.56 10.60
N ILE A 4 -39.47 40.43 11.32
CA ILE A 4 -38.29 39.66 11.68
C ILE A 4 -37.98 38.75 10.49
N LEU A 5 -36.89 39.06 9.77
CA LEU A 5 -36.30 38.13 8.80
C LEU A 5 -35.49 37.09 9.59
N ALA A 6 -35.97 35.87 9.63
CA ALA A 6 -35.23 34.73 10.10
C ALA A 6 -34.29 34.25 8.97
N THR A 7 -33.03 34.58 9.10
CA THR A 7 -31.98 34.05 8.20
C THR A 7 -31.66 32.60 8.64
N LEU A 8 -32.16 31.65 7.87
CA LEU A 8 -31.83 30.21 8.06
C LEU A 8 -30.41 30.01 7.52
N GLY A 9 -29.45 29.94 8.44
CA GLY A 9 -28.07 29.56 8.11
C GLY A 9 -28.00 28.08 7.81
N LEU A 10 -27.87 27.73 6.53
CA LEU A 10 -27.61 26.39 6.07
C LEU A 10 -26.14 26.04 6.36
N THR A 11 -25.86 25.46 7.52
CA THR A 11 -24.54 24.89 7.83
C THR A 11 -24.36 23.63 6.98
N MET A 12 -23.61 23.78 5.88
CA MET A 12 -23.12 22.67 5.08
C MET A 12 -22.08 21.94 5.90
N ILE A 13 -22.48 20.86 6.58
CA ILE A 13 -21.54 19.93 7.21
C ILE A 13 -20.89 19.16 6.06
N CYS A 14 -19.68 19.56 5.66
CA CYS A 14 -18.81 18.74 4.85
C CYS A 14 -18.49 17.48 5.67
N GLN A 15 -19.20 16.40 5.43
CA GLN A 15 -18.80 15.08 5.87
C GLN A 15 -17.54 14.73 5.06
N PHE A 16 -16.38 14.84 5.70
CA PHE A 16 -15.17 14.24 5.17
C PHE A 16 -15.40 12.72 5.18
N ALA A 17 -15.68 12.14 4.03
CA ALA A 17 -15.62 10.71 3.87
C ALA A 17 -14.17 10.30 4.17
N VAL A 18 -13.93 9.72 5.33
CA VAL A 18 -12.64 9.10 5.65
C VAL A 18 -12.56 7.87 4.76
N ALA A 19 -11.87 7.99 3.64
CA ALA A 19 -11.52 6.85 2.83
C ALA A 19 -10.69 5.91 3.70
N GLY A 20 -11.09 4.64 3.80
CA GLY A 20 -10.34 3.63 4.54
C GLY A 20 -8.96 3.36 3.91
N PRO A 21 -8.17 2.48 4.51
CA PRO A 21 -6.85 2.15 4.01
C PRO A 21 -6.93 1.55 2.59
N ILE A 22 -5.92 1.85 1.78
CA ILE A 22 -5.71 1.19 0.51
C ILE A 22 -4.88 -0.06 0.78
N VAL A 23 -5.35 -1.19 0.31
CA VAL A 23 -4.66 -2.47 0.40
C VAL A 23 -4.40 -2.97 -1.02
N GLU A 24 -3.14 -3.27 -1.31
CA GLU A 24 -2.76 -3.94 -2.55
C GLU A 24 -2.23 -5.34 -2.27
N ILE A 25 -2.56 -6.28 -3.14
CA ILE A 25 -2.17 -7.69 -3.00
C ILE A 25 -1.60 -8.15 -4.33
N PHE A 26 -0.36 -8.62 -4.29
CA PHE A 26 0.28 -9.26 -5.43
C PHE A 26 0.48 -10.75 -5.14
N GLN A 27 0.15 -11.58 -6.10
CA GLN A 27 0.50 -12.99 -6.10
C GLN A 27 1.75 -13.17 -6.94
N CYS A 28 2.78 -13.73 -6.33
CA CYS A 28 4.08 -13.83 -6.93
C CYS A 28 4.65 -15.25 -6.80
N GLU A 29 5.63 -15.55 -7.62
CA GLU A 29 6.43 -16.76 -7.50
C GLU A 29 7.89 -16.37 -7.33
N LEU A 30 8.60 -17.04 -6.41
CA LEU A 30 10.04 -16.86 -6.27
C LEU A 30 10.72 -17.26 -7.58
N ASN A 31 11.67 -16.42 -8.00
CA ASN A 31 12.48 -16.72 -9.17
C ASN A 31 13.33 -17.97 -8.94
N GLU A 32 13.80 -18.57 -10.02
CA GLU A 32 14.70 -19.72 -9.96
C GLU A 32 15.92 -19.38 -9.09
N ASP A 33 16.32 -20.31 -8.25
CA ASP A 33 17.42 -20.13 -7.27
C ASP A 33 17.18 -19.12 -6.13
N LYS A 34 15.97 -18.59 -5.98
CA LYS A 34 15.60 -17.72 -4.86
C LYS A 34 14.88 -18.47 -3.75
N THR A 35 15.06 -17.99 -2.54
CA THR A 35 14.55 -18.60 -1.32
C THR A 35 13.75 -17.60 -0.49
N LEU A 36 13.08 -18.08 0.55
CA LEU A 36 12.41 -17.20 1.52
C LEU A 36 13.40 -16.32 2.31
N ALA A 37 14.69 -16.71 2.37
CA ALA A 37 15.71 -15.85 2.96
C ALA A 37 15.98 -14.63 2.06
N ASP A 38 16.11 -14.82 0.74
CA ASP A 38 16.24 -13.72 -0.21
C ASP A 38 15.04 -12.77 -0.14
N LEU A 39 13.82 -13.31 0.04
CA LEU A 39 12.62 -12.51 0.24
C LEU A 39 12.71 -11.68 1.53
N SER A 40 13.18 -12.28 2.63
CA SER A 40 13.36 -11.59 3.90
C SER A 40 14.37 -10.45 3.81
N ASP A 41 15.49 -10.67 3.13
CA ASP A 41 16.53 -9.66 2.92
C ASP A 41 16.02 -8.50 2.05
N MET A 42 15.25 -8.82 1.01
CA MET A 42 14.57 -7.80 0.18
C MET A 42 13.59 -6.96 1.01
N MET A 43 12.82 -7.59 1.90
CA MET A 43 11.88 -6.87 2.78
C MET A 43 12.60 -5.95 3.77
N ALA A 44 13.76 -6.38 4.30
CA ALA A 44 14.59 -5.55 5.16
C ALA A 44 15.10 -4.31 4.40
N THR A 45 15.62 -4.51 3.19
CA THR A 45 16.06 -3.41 2.31
C THR A 45 14.92 -2.45 1.98
N PHE A 46 13.73 -2.96 1.71
CA PHE A 46 12.56 -2.11 1.47
C PHE A 46 12.23 -1.23 2.68
N THR A 47 12.27 -1.83 3.88
CA THR A 47 12.03 -1.08 5.13
C THR A 47 13.05 0.04 5.33
N GLU A 48 14.32 -0.21 5.04
CA GLU A 48 15.36 0.83 5.11
C GLU A 48 15.09 1.97 4.11
N TYR A 49 14.70 1.66 2.89
CA TYR A 49 14.35 2.67 1.89
C TYR A 49 13.15 3.53 2.30
N LEU A 50 12.12 2.92 2.91
CA LEU A 50 10.97 3.68 3.41
C LEU A 50 11.35 4.60 4.57
N LEU A 51 12.20 4.13 5.49
CA LEU A 51 12.70 4.94 6.60
C LEU A 51 13.52 6.14 6.08
N ASP A 52 14.43 5.90 5.14
CA ASP A 52 15.27 6.96 4.56
C ASP A 52 14.45 7.99 3.78
N ALA A 53 13.32 7.56 3.20
CA ALA A 53 12.39 8.43 2.49
C ALA A 53 11.37 9.13 3.40
N GLY A 54 11.30 8.78 4.70
CA GLY A 54 10.29 9.28 5.64
C GLY A 54 8.87 8.80 5.30
N LEU A 55 8.74 7.58 4.78
CA LEU A 55 7.49 6.96 4.34
C LEU A 55 7.05 5.78 5.22
N GLU A 56 7.72 5.53 6.34
CA GLU A 56 7.46 4.42 7.24
C GLU A 56 6.02 4.40 7.80
N ASP A 57 5.42 5.58 7.96
CA ASP A 57 4.02 5.73 8.39
C ASP A 57 3.04 5.78 7.21
N SER A 58 3.54 5.95 5.99
CA SER A 58 2.70 6.10 4.79
C SER A 58 2.44 4.77 4.08
N TYR A 59 3.33 3.79 4.25
CA TYR A 59 3.16 2.51 3.58
C TYR A 59 3.82 1.39 4.37
N THR A 60 3.08 0.31 4.54
CA THR A 60 3.57 -0.92 5.18
C THR A 60 3.42 -2.09 4.21
N ALA A 61 4.45 -2.90 4.09
CA ALA A 61 4.40 -4.11 3.29
C ALA A 61 4.58 -5.36 4.14
N HIS A 62 3.89 -6.40 3.74
CA HIS A 62 4.01 -7.74 4.29
C HIS A 62 4.25 -8.72 3.16
N ALA A 63 5.23 -9.60 3.32
CA ALA A 63 5.43 -10.71 2.41
C ALA A 63 5.18 -12.03 3.15
N GLY A 64 4.56 -12.97 2.48
CA GLY A 64 4.23 -14.25 3.07
C GLY A 64 4.08 -15.34 2.03
N PHE A 65 4.01 -16.57 2.47
CA PHE A 65 3.80 -17.72 1.61
C PHE A 65 2.60 -18.55 2.06
N GLN A 66 2.02 -19.28 1.11
CA GLN A 66 0.86 -20.11 1.39
C GLN A 66 1.25 -21.34 2.21
N GLN A 67 0.57 -21.53 3.35
CA GLN A 67 0.85 -22.64 4.26
C GLN A 67 -0.10 -23.84 4.09
N ILE A 68 -1.30 -23.64 3.56
CA ILE A 68 -2.29 -24.73 3.40
C ILE A 68 -2.99 -24.60 2.03
N PRO A 69 -2.73 -25.52 1.08
CA PRO A 69 -1.60 -26.44 1.04
C PRO A 69 -0.26 -25.70 0.95
N VAL A 70 0.81 -26.28 1.45
CA VAL A 70 2.12 -25.63 1.44
C VAL A 70 2.60 -25.43 -0.01
N LYS A 71 2.95 -24.18 -0.32
CA LYS A 71 3.56 -23.76 -1.59
C LYS A 71 4.73 -22.83 -1.27
N THR A 72 5.93 -23.40 -1.24
CA THR A 72 7.13 -22.67 -0.80
C THR A 72 7.67 -21.68 -1.82
N ASN A 73 7.28 -21.79 -3.09
CA ASN A 73 7.63 -20.87 -4.16
C ASN A 73 6.57 -19.80 -4.42
N SER A 74 5.35 -19.98 -3.90
CA SER A 74 4.26 -19.01 -4.04
C SER A 74 4.30 -18.04 -2.86
N VAL A 75 4.53 -16.78 -3.14
CA VAL A 75 4.62 -15.70 -2.17
C VAL A 75 3.59 -14.62 -2.50
N ASN A 76 3.14 -13.94 -1.47
CA ASN A 76 2.22 -12.83 -1.64
C ASN A 76 2.88 -11.57 -1.06
N TRP A 77 2.69 -10.46 -1.75
CA TRP A 77 2.95 -9.14 -1.22
C TRP A 77 1.61 -8.51 -0.83
N ILE A 78 1.54 -7.95 0.36
CA ILE A 78 0.40 -7.18 0.83
C ILE A 78 0.93 -5.81 1.24
N GLY A 79 0.56 -4.78 0.48
CA GLY A 79 0.86 -3.39 0.77
C GLY A 79 -0.35 -2.70 1.40
N ILE A 80 -0.11 -1.89 2.43
CA ILE A 80 -1.15 -1.16 3.14
C ILE A 80 -0.72 0.30 3.27
N ALA A 81 -1.53 1.20 2.75
CA ALA A 81 -1.41 2.64 2.98
C ALA A 81 -2.62 3.13 3.79
N PRO A 82 -2.43 3.90 4.87
CA PRO A 82 -3.52 4.38 5.71
C PRO A 82 -4.54 5.24 4.97
N THR A 83 -4.08 6.00 3.98
CA THR A 83 -4.92 6.91 3.18
C THR A 83 -4.53 6.84 1.69
N ALA A 84 -5.40 7.36 0.84
CA ALA A 84 -5.10 7.51 -0.59
C ALA A 84 -3.93 8.48 -0.85
N GLU A 85 -3.75 9.50 0.02
CA GLU A 85 -2.61 10.42 -0.06
C GLU A 85 -1.29 9.69 0.24
N ASP A 86 -1.26 8.87 1.30
CA ASP A 86 -0.08 8.09 1.67
C ASP A 86 0.27 7.07 0.59
N TYR A 87 -0.73 6.42 0.01
CA TYR A 87 -0.53 5.54 -1.15
C TYR A 87 0.08 6.32 -2.33
N GLY A 88 -0.42 7.51 -2.62
CA GLY A 88 0.12 8.38 -3.66
C GLY A 88 1.60 8.71 -3.44
N LYS A 89 2.00 9.02 -2.20
CA LYS A 89 3.41 9.27 -1.84
C LYS A 89 4.30 8.05 -2.07
N ALA A 90 3.82 6.85 -1.69
CA ALA A 90 4.57 5.61 -1.89
C ALA A 90 4.74 5.30 -3.39
N ILE A 91 3.69 5.47 -4.20
CA ILE A 91 3.77 5.27 -5.65
C ILE A 91 4.70 6.30 -6.31
N GLU A 92 4.63 7.58 -5.89
CA GLU A 92 5.53 8.61 -6.41
C GLU A 92 6.98 8.28 -6.10
N TRP A 93 7.28 7.87 -4.87
CA TRP A 93 8.60 7.40 -4.49
C TRP A 93 9.07 6.24 -5.38
N PHE A 94 8.25 5.21 -5.51
CA PHE A 94 8.61 4.01 -6.28
C PHE A 94 8.86 4.31 -7.77
N THR A 95 8.05 5.20 -8.37
CA THR A 95 8.10 5.44 -9.82
C THR A 95 9.00 6.61 -10.22
N SER A 96 9.38 7.49 -9.29
CA SER A 96 10.01 8.77 -9.62
C SER A 96 11.35 9.00 -8.93
N THR A 97 11.79 8.09 -8.04
CA THR A 97 13.08 8.22 -7.35
C THR A 97 14.08 7.15 -7.79
N PRO A 98 15.40 7.43 -7.70
CA PRO A 98 16.44 6.43 -7.96
C PRO A 98 16.36 5.23 -7.01
N GLU A 99 16.00 5.45 -5.74
CA GLU A 99 15.86 4.42 -4.73
C GLU A 99 14.66 3.52 -5.03
N GLY A 100 13.54 4.09 -5.48
CA GLY A 100 12.37 3.34 -5.94
C GLY A 100 12.71 2.47 -7.16
N ALA A 101 13.48 2.99 -8.12
CA ALA A 101 13.95 2.23 -9.27
C ALA A 101 14.88 1.09 -8.85
N ALA A 102 15.82 1.35 -7.92
CA ALA A 102 16.73 0.33 -7.38
C ALA A 102 15.95 -0.77 -6.63
N PHE A 103 14.93 -0.40 -5.87
CA PHE A 103 14.06 -1.39 -5.24
C PHE A 103 13.27 -2.19 -6.29
N GLY A 104 12.79 -1.57 -7.35
CA GLY A 104 12.12 -2.25 -8.45
C GLY A 104 13.01 -3.32 -9.11
N GLU A 105 14.29 -3.05 -9.32
CA GLU A 105 15.26 -4.04 -9.83
C GLU A 105 15.50 -5.17 -8.81
N LEU A 106 15.68 -4.84 -7.53
CA LEU A 106 15.85 -5.83 -6.47
C LEU A 106 14.64 -6.75 -6.37
N TYR A 107 13.45 -6.19 -6.32
CA TYR A 107 12.19 -6.92 -6.21
C TYR A 107 12.02 -7.89 -7.40
N GLN A 108 12.26 -7.45 -8.63
CA GLN A 108 12.18 -8.28 -9.83
C GLN A 108 13.25 -9.38 -9.87
N SER A 109 14.38 -9.19 -9.17
CA SER A 109 15.41 -10.22 -9.06
C SER A 109 15.03 -11.36 -8.11
N VAL A 110 14.13 -11.11 -7.16
CA VAL A 110 13.74 -12.08 -6.12
C VAL A 110 12.50 -12.87 -6.54
N TYR A 111 11.49 -12.21 -7.12
CA TYR A 111 10.26 -12.88 -7.51
C TYR A 111 9.60 -12.22 -8.74
N THR A 112 8.73 -12.98 -9.36
CA THR A 112 7.88 -12.51 -10.45
C THR A 112 6.43 -12.54 -10.00
N CYS A 113 5.75 -11.40 -10.11
CA CYS A 113 4.35 -11.26 -9.75
C CYS A 113 3.44 -11.37 -10.96
N ASP A 114 2.29 -12.01 -10.76
CA ASP A 114 1.21 -11.96 -11.71
C ASP A 114 0.68 -10.53 -11.79
N HIS A 115 0.43 -10.01 -12.99
CA HIS A 115 0.06 -8.60 -13.23
C HIS A 115 -1.38 -8.27 -12.80
N SER A 116 -2.04 -9.12 -12.07
CA SER A 116 -3.34 -8.83 -11.49
C SER A 116 -3.22 -7.87 -10.30
N PHE A 117 -3.30 -6.59 -10.60
CA PHE A 117 -3.36 -5.54 -9.59
C PHE A 117 -4.80 -5.44 -9.05
N ALA A 118 -4.98 -5.66 -7.75
CA ALA A 118 -6.25 -5.42 -7.08
C ALA A 118 -6.07 -4.38 -5.97
N THR A 119 -6.63 -3.21 -6.15
CA THR A 119 -6.71 -2.20 -5.10
C THR A 119 -8.05 -2.32 -4.40
N PHE A 120 -8.05 -2.57 -3.10
CA PHE A 120 -9.25 -2.58 -2.29
C PHE A 120 -9.37 -1.26 -1.54
N ILE A 121 -10.47 -0.55 -1.77
CA ILE A 121 -10.83 0.61 -0.95
C ILE A 121 -11.87 0.12 0.05
N THR A 122 -11.52 0.14 1.32
CA THR A 122 -12.48 -0.15 2.37
C THR A 122 -13.34 1.08 2.59
N ALA A 123 -14.61 1.01 2.18
CA ALA A 123 -15.58 1.99 2.63
C ALA A 123 -15.91 1.67 4.08
N SER A 124 -15.49 2.50 5.03
CA SER A 124 -16.03 2.41 6.38
C SER A 124 -17.52 2.78 6.30
N SER A 125 -18.40 1.86 6.64
CA SER A 125 -19.75 2.24 7.03
C SER A 125 -19.61 3.05 8.31
N GLY A 126 -19.67 4.37 8.19
CA GLY A 126 -19.70 5.22 9.37
C GLY A 126 -20.92 4.86 10.21
N GLU A 127 -20.72 4.52 11.46
CA GLU A 127 -21.75 4.64 12.49
C GLU A 127 -21.94 6.12 12.87
#